data_c54a7d72dda9bd7777938f9d08e30964
#
_entry.id   c54a7d72dda9bd7777938f9d08e30964
#
_cell.length_a   1.000
_cell.length_b   1.000
_cell.length_c   1.000
_cell.angle_alpha   90.00
_cell.angle_beta   90.00
_cell.angle_gamma   90.00
#
_symmetry.space_group_name_H-M   'P 1'
#
loop_
_entity.id
_entity.type
_entity.pdbx_description
1 polymer ?
#
loop_
_entity_poly.entity_id
_entity_poly.type
_entity_poly.pdbx_seq_one_letter_code
_entity_poly.pdbx_strand_id
1 'polypeptide(L)'
;GVQSIITLSGNEQIISGKETISSYIQNINYSGNHLFIDTSYNTVYYNSTGSDFGKLMADIISFINTHPGPYYIHCRLGTDRTGVTSAVLAALCGASWDEIRADYQKTNAMGIKEFRDYRLLQYSFEKMLGKPMDEVQNLQKELGNYFIERKFVTQADLDTLVSRLK
;
A
#
# COMPACT_ATOMS: atom_id res chain seq x y z
N GLY A 1 -0.64 1.30 -20.68
CA GLY A 1 -1.74 1.22 -19.68
C GLY A 1 -1.32 0.40 -18.47
N VAL A 2 -2.18 0.32 -17.46
CA VAL A 2 -1.97 -0.52 -16.27
C VAL A 2 -1.84 -2.00 -16.67
N GLN A 3 -0.87 -2.70 -16.13
CA GLN A 3 -0.66 -4.12 -16.44
C GLN A 3 -1.02 -5.03 -15.25
N SER A 4 -0.97 -4.50 -14.02
CA SER A 4 -1.32 -5.24 -12.82
C SER A 4 -2.20 -4.43 -11.89
N ILE A 5 -3.12 -5.10 -11.18
CA ILE A 5 -4.07 -4.48 -10.27
C ILE A 5 -3.92 -5.09 -8.88
N ILE A 6 -3.99 -4.26 -7.85
CA ILE A 6 -4.02 -4.66 -6.45
C ILE A 6 -5.31 -4.09 -5.83
N THR A 7 -6.25 -4.97 -5.50
CA THR A 7 -7.53 -4.63 -4.89
C THR A 7 -7.51 -4.91 -3.40
N LEU A 8 -7.73 -3.87 -2.59
CA LEU A 8 -7.66 -3.93 -1.11
C LEU A 8 -9.03 -3.94 -0.43
N SER A 9 -10.11 -4.12 -1.18
CA SER A 9 -11.48 -3.97 -0.66
C SER A 9 -12.46 -5.04 -1.13
N GLY A 10 -11.98 -6.21 -1.44
CA GLY A 10 -12.82 -7.30 -1.88
C GLY A 10 -12.02 -8.51 -2.30
N ASN A 11 -12.73 -9.55 -2.65
CA ASN A 11 -12.15 -10.75 -3.21
C ASN A 11 -12.58 -10.92 -4.68
N GLU A 12 -11.96 -11.86 -5.36
CA GLU A 12 -12.21 -12.16 -6.76
C GLU A 12 -13.70 -12.44 -7.05
N GLN A 13 -14.40 -13.12 -6.13
CA GLN A 13 -15.81 -13.46 -6.30
C GLN A 13 -16.72 -12.22 -6.28
N ILE A 14 -16.38 -11.22 -5.42
CA ILE A 14 -17.15 -9.96 -5.36
C ILE A 14 -16.98 -9.17 -6.66
N ILE A 15 -15.80 -9.18 -7.24
CA ILE A 15 -15.49 -8.41 -8.45
C ILE A 15 -15.96 -9.13 -9.71
N SER A 16 -15.74 -10.42 -9.82
CA SER A 16 -16.18 -11.24 -10.96
C SER A 16 -17.69 -11.42 -11.04
N GLY A 17 -18.43 -11.25 -9.93
CA GLY A 17 -19.89 -11.26 -9.89
C GLY A 17 -20.56 -9.99 -10.40
N LYS A 18 -19.81 -8.95 -10.77
CA LYS A 18 -20.35 -7.72 -11.36
C LYS A 18 -20.47 -7.87 -12.88
N GLU A 19 -21.69 -7.72 -13.39
CA GLU A 19 -22.06 -7.94 -14.81
C GLU A 19 -21.32 -7.02 -15.82
N THR A 20 -20.55 -6.03 -15.36
CA THR A 20 -19.96 -4.98 -16.21
C THR A 20 -18.46 -4.77 -16.01
N ILE A 21 -17.70 -5.85 -15.85
CA ILE A 21 -16.23 -5.75 -15.85
C ILE A 21 -15.76 -5.56 -17.30
N SER A 22 -14.98 -4.50 -17.55
CA SER A 22 -14.44 -4.25 -18.89
C SER A 22 -13.54 -5.41 -19.36
N SER A 23 -13.48 -5.63 -20.67
CA SER A 23 -12.60 -6.64 -21.26
C SER A 23 -11.12 -6.44 -20.88
N TYR A 24 -10.72 -5.20 -20.66
CA TYR A 24 -9.38 -4.84 -20.21
C TYR A 24 -9.07 -5.43 -18.81
N ILE A 25 -9.98 -5.25 -17.85
CA ILE A 25 -9.82 -5.82 -16.50
C ILE A 25 -9.92 -7.35 -16.53
N GLN A 26 -10.81 -7.90 -17.36
CA GLN A 26 -10.90 -9.35 -17.55
C GLN A 26 -9.59 -9.93 -18.04
N ASN A 27 -8.93 -9.29 -19.00
CA ASN A 27 -7.63 -9.73 -19.50
C ASN A 27 -6.53 -9.71 -18.42
N ILE A 28 -6.51 -8.69 -17.56
CA ILE A 28 -5.59 -8.63 -16.41
C ILE A 28 -5.85 -9.80 -15.45
N ASN A 29 -7.13 -10.09 -15.16
CA ASN A 29 -7.51 -11.22 -14.30
C ASN A 29 -7.07 -12.56 -14.90
N TYR A 30 -7.36 -12.81 -16.17
CA TYR A 30 -6.98 -14.06 -16.87
C TYR A 30 -5.46 -14.24 -16.96
N SER A 31 -4.70 -13.15 -16.99
CA SER A 31 -3.24 -13.19 -17.00
C SER A 31 -2.63 -13.43 -15.61
N GLY A 32 -3.44 -13.55 -14.57
CA GLY A 32 -2.97 -13.68 -13.19
C GLY A 32 -2.36 -12.39 -12.60
N ASN A 33 -2.56 -11.25 -13.26
CA ASN A 33 -1.96 -9.97 -12.87
C ASN A 33 -2.89 -9.15 -11.95
N HIS A 34 -3.73 -9.82 -11.16
CA HIS A 34 -4.64 -9.18 -10.22
C HIS A 34 -4.51 -9.82 -8.83
N LEU A 35 -4.05 -9.04 -7.87
CA LEU A 35 -3.98 -9.42 -6.46
C LEU A 35 -5.23 -8.93 -5.74
N PHE A 36 -5.89 -9.83 -5.01
CA PHE A 36 -7.04 -9.52 -4.17
C PHE A 36 -6.67 -9.73 -2.71
N ILE A 37 -6.76 -8.67 -1.92
CA ILE A 37 -6.56 -8.72 -0.47
C ILE A 37 -7.74 -8.01 0.19
N ASP A 38 -8.47 -8.71 1.05
CA ASP A 38 -9.50 -8.10 1.88
C ASP A 38 -8.86 -7.60 3.17
N THR A 39 -8.70 -6.29 3.28
CA THR A 39 -8.17 -5.63 4.47
C THR A 39 -9.09 -4.53 4.94
N SER A 40 -8.87 -4.06 6.16
CA SER A 40 -9.74 -3.10 6.83
C SER A 40 -9.05 -1.79 7.15
N TYR A 41 -9.84 -0.75 7.35
CA TYR A 41 -9.46 0.52 7.93
C TYR A 41 -8.70 0.37 9.26
N ASN A 42 -9.20 -0.51 10.15
CA ASN A 42 -8.55 -0.77 11.43
C ASN A 42 -7.15 -1.37 11.27
N THR A 43 -6.96 -2.27 10.32
CA THR A 43 -5.66 -2.91 10.06
C THR A 43 -4.61 -1.87 9.70
N VAL A 44 -4.93 -0.96 8.79
CA VAL A 44 -3.93 -0.01 8.27
C VAL A 44 -3.62 1.14 9.22
N TYR A 45 -4.59 1.63 9.99
CA TYR A 45 -4.35 2.76 10.90
C TYR A 45 -4.03 2.35 12.33
N TYR A 46 -4.78 1.42 12.89
CA TYR A 46 -4.72 1.14 14.32
C TYR A 46 -3.95 -0.13 14.68
N ASN A 47 -3.78 -1.03 13.72
CA ASN A 47 -3.08 -2.30 13.90
C ASN A 47 -1.89 -2.47 12.93
N SER A 48 -1.21 -1.38 12.58
CA SER A 48 -0.05 -1.42 11.67
C SER A 48 1.15 -2.23 12.21
N THR A 49 1.20 -2.47 13.52
CA THR A 49 2.20 -3.37 14.14
C THR A 49 1.75 -4.83 14.23
N GLY A 50 0.52 -5.13 13.83
CA GLY A 50 -0.01 -6.49 13.81
C GLY A 50 0.51 -7.31 12.63
N SER A 51 0.40 -8.63 12.77
CA SER A 51 0.82 -9.58 11.72
C SER A 51 0.02 -9.40 10.42
N ASP A 52 -1.25 -9.02 10.50
CA ASP A 52 -2.10 -8.84 9.31
C ASP A 52 -1.61 -7.69 8.43
N PHE A 53 -1.17 -6.58 9.00
CA PHE A 53 -0.61 -5.48 8.24
C PHE A 53 0.76 -5.84 7.65
N GLY A 54 1.62 -6.49 8.43
CA GLY A 54 2.91 -6.98 7.94
C GLY A 54 2.75 -7.94 6.77
N LYS A 55 1.81 -8.89 6.87
CA LYS A 55 1.47 -9.82 5.79
C LYS A 55 0.89 -9.10 4.57
N LEU A 56 -0.01 -8.15 4.78
CA LEU A 56 -0.56 -7.31 3.70
C LEU A 56 0.57 -6.66 2.89
N MET A 57 1.51 -6.01 3.56
CA MET A 57 2.64 -5.36 2.88
C MET A 57 3.58 -6.36 2.21
N ALA A 58 3.85 -7.50 2.84
CA ALA A 58 4.65 -8.57 2.24
C ALA A 58 4.01 -9.11 0.96
N ASP A 59 2.70 -9.37 0.96
CA ASP A 59 1.96 -9.86 -0.20
C ASP A 59 1.97 -8.82 -1.35
N ILE A 60 1.78 -7.53 -1.04
CA ILE A 60 1.85 -6.44 -2.03
C ILE A 60 3.25 -6.35 -2.64
N ILE A 61 4.30 -6.35 -1.81
CA ILE A 61 5.69 -6.25 -2.26
C ILE A 61 6.06 -7.46 -3.12
N SER A 62 5.72 -8.66 -2.70
CA SER A 62 5.93 -9.88 -3.46
C SER A 62 5.24 -9.85 -4.83
N PHE A 63 4.00 -9.37 -4.85
CA PHE A 63 3.24 -9.23 -6.09
C PHE A 63 3.90 -8.21 -7.05
N ILE A 64 4.27 -7.04 -6.57
CA ILE A 64 4.98 -6.03 -7.37
C ILE A 64 6.30 -6.60 -7.91
N ASN A 65 7.03 -7.35 -7.09
CA ASN A 65 8.32 -7.92 -7.47
C ASN A 65 8.22 -9.00 -8.56
N THR A 66 7.07 -9.64 -8.70
CA THR A 66 6.87 -10.80 -9.59
C THR A 66 5.95 -10.55 -10.79
N HIS A 67 5.21 -9.43 -10.81
CA HIS A 67 4.24 -9.12 -11.86
C HIS A 67 4.63 -7.84 -12.63
N PRO A 68 4.15 -7.67 -13.87
CA PRO A 68 4.52 -6.50 -14.68
C PRO A 68 3.85 -5.23 -14.19
N GLY A 69 4.57 -4.09 -14.21
CA GLY A 69 4.01 -2.73 -14.05
C GLY A 69 3.67 -2.10 -15.40
N PRO A 70 2.95 -0.98 -15.44
CA PRO A 70 2.48 -0.17 -14.30
C PRO A 70 1.38 -0.81 -13.45
N TYR A 71 1.41 -0.51 -12.14
CA TYR A 71 0.47 -1.05 -11.15
C TYR A 71 -0.64 -0.07 -10.82
N TYR A 72 -1.85 -0.58 -10.55
CA TYR A 72 -2.96 0.18 -10.02
C TYR A 72 -3.39 -0.40 -8.68
N ILE A 73 -3.19 0.36 -7.62
CA ILE A 73 -3.58 -0.03 -6.25
C ILE A 73 -4.85 0.73 -5.89
N HIS A 74 -5.88 0.04 -5.45
CA HIS A 74 -7.14 0.67 -5.07
C HIS A 74 -7.84 -0.06 -3.92
N CYS A 75 -8.72 0.68 -3.25
CA CYS A 75 -9.74 0.17 -2.36
C CYS A 75 -11.10 0.75 -2.75
N ARG A 76 -12.02 0.92 -1.81
CA ARG A 76 -13.36 1.46 -2.14
C ARG A 76 -13.32 2.95 -2.49
N LEU A 77 -12.66 3.79 -1.66
CA LEU A 77 -12.60 5.23 -1.82
C LEU A 77 -11.20 5.75 -2.22
N GLY A 78 -10.20 4.90 -2.18
CA GLY A 78 -8.83 5.26 -2.49
C GLY A 78 -8.07 5.99 -1.37
N THR A 79 -8.70 6.25 -0.23
CA THR A 79 -8.17 7.11 0.83
C THR A 79 -7.41 6.34 1.90
N ASP A 80 -8.06 5.38 2.56
CA ASP A 80 -7.52 4.75 3.77
C ASP A 80 -6.56 3.59 3.45
N ARG A 81 -7.09 2.45 3.03
CA ARG A 81 -6.27 1.26 2.73
C ARG A 81 -5.25 1.55 1.63
N THR A 82 -5.69 2.15 0.53
CA THR A 82 -4.82 2.57 -0.56
C THR A 82 -3.84 3.65 -0.11
N GLY A 83 -4.32 4.67 0.61
CA GLY A 83 -3.49 5.77 1.08
C GLY A 83 -2.35 5.31 1.98
N VAL A 84 -2.63 4.45 2.97
CA VAL A 84 -1.59 3.93 3.87
C VAL A 84 -0.62 3.00 3.15
N THR A 85 -1.10 2.06 2.36
CA THR A 85 -0.22 1.13 1.63
C THR A 85 0.66 1.85 0.61
N SER A 86 0.11 2.84 -0.12
CA SER A 86 0.89 3.66 -1.05
C SER A 86 1.93 4.51 -0.33
N ALA A 87 1.59 5.08 0.83
CA ALA A 87 2.53 5.83 1.66
C ALA A 87 3.70 4.96 2.14
N VAL A 88 3.43 3.73 2.57
CA VAL A 88 4.49 2.77 2.97
C VAL A 88 5.37 2.42 1.77
N LEU A 89 4.80 2.12 0.61
CA LEU A 89 5.58 1.84 -0.61
C LEU A 89 6.44 3.04 -1.01
N ALA A 90 5.90 4.26 -0.96
CA ALA A 90 6.63 5.48 -1.26
C ALA A 90 7.81 5.69 -0.28
N ALA A 91 7.59 5.48 1.02
CA ALA A 91 8.65 5.55 2.04
C ALA A 91 9.76 4.52 1.78
N LEU A 92 9.39 3.27 1.49
CA LEU A 92 10.35 2.21 1.15
C LEU A 92 11.13 2.51 -0.14
N CYS A 93 10.56 3.29 -1.04
CA CYS A 93 11.22 3.79 -2.25
C CYS A 93 11.98 5.12 -2.04
N GLY A 94 12.02 5.67 -0.83
CA GLY A 94 12.86 6.82 -0.49
C GLY A 94 12.16 8.17 -0.55
N ALA A 95 10.83 8.21 -0.62
CA ALA A 95 10.09 9.46 -0.47
C ALA A 95 10.24 10.01 0.96
N SER A 96 10.36 11.31 1.09
CA SER A 96 10.40 11.99 2.38
C SER A 96 9.01 12.00 3.03
N TRP A 97 9.00 12.20 4.36
CA TRP A 97 7.73 12.32 5.08
C TRP A 97 6.87 13.49 4.58
N ASP A 98 7.48 14.61 4.23
CA ASP A 98 6.75 15.76 3.70
C ASP A 98 6.09 15.48 2.36
N GLU A 99 6.76 14.77 1.46
CA GLU A 99 6.20 14.33 0.18
C GLU A 99 5.02 13.37 0.39
N ILE A 100 5.20 12.38 1.26
CA ILE A 100 4.16 11.39 1.60
C ILE A 100 2.94 12.07 2.21
N ARG A 101 3.15 12.97 3.17
CA ARG A 101 2.08 13.73 3.82
C ARG A 101 1.32 14.60 2.83
N ALA A 102 2.05 15.31 1.96
CA ALA A 102 1.44 16.16 0.95
C ALA A 102 0.61 15.35 -0.06
N ASP A 103 1.10 14.19 -0.47
CA ASP A 103 0.36 13.29 -1.37
C ASP A 103 -0.90 12.72 -0.71
N TYR A 104 -0.77 12.22 0.51
CA TYR A 104 -1.91 11.69 1.27
C TYR A 104 -3.03 12.72 1.45
N GLN A 105 -2.69 13.98 1.70
CA GLN A 105 -3.67 15.07 1.88
C GLN A 105 -4.43 15.42 0.60
N LYS A 106 -3.93 15.08 -0.59
CA LYS A 106 -4.66 15.28 -1.86
C LYS A 106 -5.99 14.54 -1.89
N THR A 107 -6.14 13.49 -1.11
CA THR A 107 -7.40 12.73 -0.98
C THR A 107 -8.58 13.63 -0.59
N ASN A 108 -8.35 14.69 0.18
CA ASN A 108 -9.39 15.62 0.62
C ASN A 108 -9.96 16.47 -0.52
N ALA A 109 -9.24 16.59 -1.64
CA ALA A 109 -9.69 17.28 -2.85
C ALA A 109 -10.44 16.37 -3.84
N MET A 110 -10.56 15.07 -3.55
CA MET A 110 -11.17 14.09 -4.46
C MET A 110 -12.71 14.05 -4.40
N GLY A 111 -13.34 14.98 -3.68
CA GLY A 111 -14.80 15.04 -3.56
C GLY A 111 -15.43 13.95 -2.68
N ILE A 112 -14.63 13.23 -1.94
CA ILE A 112 -15.14 12.34 -0.87
C ILE A 112 -15.70 13.20 0.26
N LYS A 113 -16.85 12.84 0.78
CA LYS A 113 -17.53 13.64 1.82
C LYS A 113 -16.89 13.58 3.22
N GLU A 114 -15.73 12.93 3.33
CA GLU A 114 -15.04 12.71 4.59
C GLU A 114 -13.63 13.30 4.52
N PHE A 115 -13.32 14.18 5.47
CA PHE A 115 -11.97 14.71 5.62
C PHE A 115 -11.06 13.69 6.31
N ARG A 116 -9.84 13.53 5.78
CA ARG A 116 -8.78 12.72 6.40
C ARG A 116 -7.63 13.61 6.84
N ASP A 117 -7.38 13.59 8.12
CA ASP A 117 -6.22 14.26 8.71
C ASP A 117 -4.97 13.38 8.51
N TYR A 118 -3.87 13.96 8.04
CA TYR A 118 -2.60 13.25 7.89
C TYR A 118 -2.09 12.63 9.21
N ARG A 119 -2.55 13.12 10.36
CA ARG A 119 -2.20 12.56 11.68
C ARG A 119 -2.64 11.10 11.85
N LEU A 120 -3.65 10.65 11.12
CA LEU A 120 -4.01 9.22 11.06
C LEU A 120 -2.89 8.39 10.40
N LEU A 121 -2.37 8.87 9.29
CA LEU A 121 -1.23 8.23 8.63
C LEU A 121 0.01 8.28 9.52
N GLN A 122 0.30 9.43 10.12
CA GLN A 122 1.41 9.62 11.04
C GLN A 122 1.35 8.64 12.21
N TYR A 123 0.18 8.47 12.82
CA TYR A 123 -0.03 7.53 13.90
C TYR A 123 0.34 6.10 13.50
N SER A 124 -0.05 5.66 12.30
CA SER A 124 0.31 4.34 11.78
C SER A 124 1.83 4.18 11.63
N PHE A 125 2.52 5.18 11.08
CA PHE A 125 3.97 5.18 10.90
C PHE A 125 4.71 5.20 12.23
N GLU A 126 4.32 6.06 13.16
CA GLU A 126 4.95 6.16 14.49
C GLU A 126 4.80 4.87 15.30
N LYS A 127 3.69 4.16 15.15
CA LYS A 127 3.53 2.82 15.75
C LYS A 127 4.56 1.82 15.20
N MET A 128 4.75 1.78 13.89
CA MET A 128 5.73 0.89 13.26
C MET A 128 7.17 1.25 13.67
N LEU A 129 7.48 2.54 13.69
CA LEU A 129 8.82 3.05 13.97
C LEU A 129 9.15 3.11 15.47
N GLY A 130 8.12 3.08 16.34
CA GLY A 130 8.29 3.14 17.79
C GLY A 130 8.77 4.50 18.31
N LYS A 131 8.65 5.57 17.51
CA LYS A 131 9.06 6.93 17.84
C LYS A 131 8.32 7.99 17.03
N PRO A 132 8.30 9.25 17.47
CA PRO A 132 7.71 10.35 16.70
C PRO A 132 8.42 10.56 15.36
N MET A 133 7.67 11.07 14.36
CA MET A 133 8.21 11.28 13.01
C MET A 133 9.34 12.31 12.95
N ASP A 134 9.36 13.30 13.86
CA ASP A 134 10.42 14.31 13.95
C ASP A 134 11.76 13.76 14.48
N GLU A 135 11.76 12.56 15.06
CA GLU A 135 12.96 11.83 15.49
C GLU A 135 13.49 10.84 14.42
N VAL A 136 12.76 10.67 13.32
CA VAL A 136 13.14 9.75 12.23
C VAL A 136 14.26 10.38 11.38
N GLN A 137 15.43 9.75 11.34
CA GLN A 137 16.58 10.25 10.59
C GLN A 137 16.61 9.78 9.14
N ASN A 138 16.20 8.54 8.89
CA ASN A 138 16.14 7.95 7.56
C ASN A 138 14.91 7.04 7.46
N LEU A 139 13.82 7.60 6.97
CA LEU A 139 12.53 6.91 6.91
C LEU A 139 12.60 5.62 6.09
N GLN A 140 13.25 5.64 4.93
CA GLN A 140 13.39 4.45 4.08
C GLN A 140 14.08 3.31 4.82
N LYS A 141 15.22 3.61 5.46
CA LYS A 141 16.02 2.61 6.16
C LYS A 141 15.31 2.09 7.41
N GLU A 142 14.75 2.98 8.21
CA GLU A 142 14.11 2.63 9.48
C GLU A 142 12.84 1.82 9.25
N LEU A 143 12.02 2.19 8.26
CA LEU A 143 10.82 1.44 7.89
C LEU A 143 11.17 0.10 7.22
N GLY A 144 12.18 0.07 6.36
CA GLY A 144 12.69 -1.17 5.78
C GLY A 144 13.16 -2.15 6.85
N ASN A 145 13.95 -1.69 7.81
CA ASN A 145 14.42 -2.49 8.95
C ASN A 145 13.24 -3.03 9.79
N TYR A 146 12.19 -2.23 9.98
CA TYR A 146 10.98 -2.67 10.68
C TYR A 146 10.39 -3.95 10.07
N PHE A 147 10.22 -3.99 8.74
CA PHE A 147 9.66 -5.16 8.06
C PHE A 147 10.65 -6.33 8.00
N ILE A 148 11.95 -6.07 7.84
CA ILE A 148 13.00 -7.10 7.79
C ILE A 148 13.15 -7.80 9.15
N GLU A 149 13.26 -7.05 10.23
CA GLU A 149 13.42 -7.59 11.59
C GLU A 149 12.24 -8.46 12.02
N ARG A 150 11.04 -8.14 11.54
CA ARG A 150 9.82 -8.94 11.75
C ARG A 150 9.66 -10.08 10.76
N LYS A 151 10.61 -10.26 9.85
CA LYS A 151 10.63 -11.35 8.85
C LYS A 151 9.46 -11.32 7.86
N PHE A 152 8.90 -10.15 7.60
CA PHE A 152 7.87 -9.98 6.55
C PHE A 152 8.49 -9.91 5.17
N VAL A 153 9.65 -9.28 5.04
CA VAL A 153 10.40 -9.13 3.79
C VAL A 153 11.90 -9.30 4.06
N THR A 154 12.66 -9.49 2.99
CA THR A 154 14.12 -9.47 3.00
C THR A 154 14.66 -8.15 2.43
N GLN A 155 15.94 -7.86 2.62
CA GLN A 155 16.59 -6.73 1.95
C GLN A 155 16.51 -6.87 0.42
N ALA A 156 16.69 -8.08 -0.11
CA ALA A 156 16.57 -8.35 -1.54
C ALA A 156 15.16 -8.04 -2.09
N ASP A 157 14.10 -8.31 -1.32
CA ASP A 157 12.73 -7.94 -1.70
C ASP A 157 12.58 -6.43 -1.82
N LEU A 158 13.15 -5.66 -0.88
CA LEU A 158 13.10 -4.19 -0.90
C LEU A 158 13.94 -3.61 -2.04
N ASP A 159 15.11 -4.16 -2.32
CA ASP A 159 15.95 -3.73 -3.44
C ASP A 159 15.23 -3.94 -4.78
N THR A 160 14.56 -5.10 -4.93
CA THR A 160 13.74 -5.40 -6.11
C THR A 160 12.55 -4.45 -6.23
N LEU A 161 11.84 -4.18 -5.13
CA LEU A 161 10.73 -3.23 -5.09
C LEU A 161 11.16 -1.85 -5.58
N VAL A 162 12.29 -1.33 -5.06
CA VAL A 162 12.84 -0.04 -5.48
C VAL A 162 13.16 -0.03 -6.97
N SER A 163 13.76 -1.11 -7.49
CA SER A 163 14.07 -1.24 -8.92
C SER A 163 12.81 -1.29 -9.81
N ARG A 164 11.69 -1.81 -9.28
CA ARG A 164 10.43 -1.92 -10.00
C ARG A 164 9.61 -0.63 -10.03
N LEU A 165 9.72 0.18 -8.99
CA LEU A 165 8.89 1.39 -8.81
C LEU A 165 9.62 2.70 -9.14
N LYS A 166 10.91 2.67 -9.34
CA LYS A 166 11.75 3.80 -9.80
C LYS A 166 12.17 3.62 -11.24
#